data_3fa284b3728bd93f9a7ff6b489c8f317
#
_entry.id   3fa284b3728bd93f9a7ff6b489c8f317
#
_cell.length_a   1.000
_cell.length_b   1.000
_cell.length_c   1.000
_cell.angle_alpha   90.00
_cell.angle_beta   90.00
_cell.angle_gamma   90.00
#
_symmetry.space_group_name_H-M   'P 1'
#
loop_
_entity.id
_entity.type
_entity.pdbx_description
1 polymer ?
#
loop_
_entity_poly.entity_id
_entity_poly.type
_entity_poly.pdbx_seq_one_letter_code
_entity_poly.pdbx_strand_id
1 'polypeptide(L)'
;MAPKKSLSGMTAIIIGAGYGGLSASIELAMKGADVQVFESYPDMTKQGDVIQIPANATRLMSRWSDVLSDTVKESALPTVLTIQNKDGKLLLDQQLHTDFGGFTNVYSHRGRIQKRMFDEAVAHGVRVSFGATVTEVFEEGDSAGVIVGGVKYTADIVLASDGVHSKTRGYVTGVAERPKKSGFAVYRSWFPLSQLKDDPATGSIYDSKKDLFQIWIGENTHAILTTNRALQTATCFVTHKDLTDVAEDWNLPGDVQDMLTCVEGWDPVLRHIIQHIPPECLIDYKLLWRDPVSKWVSDGGRVCLLGDAAHPHLATSGTGAAQAIEDAATIAVVLEKLGQGNVPIALKAYQKLRYERTSLTQRMGWETRHVWHQTDWNAVASNPEFLKLPQPAWLLGVDAVQYAEENIEAVKSHLLDGAPFQSTNVPPGHVHEDWNIEMMLSHEGKKVDEDFYKTRE
;
A
#
# COMPACT_ATOMS: atom_id res chain seq x y z
N MET A 1 -1.29 -34.16 -22.62
CA MET A 1 -1.75 -33.65 -21.34
C MET A 1 -1.01 -32.35 -21.09
N ALA A 2 -1.69 -31.26 -20.76
CA ALA A 2 -1.01 -30.07 -20.26
C ALA A 2 -0.17 -30.42 -19.02
N PRO A 3 1.02 -29.86 -18.82
CA PRO A 3 1.83 -30.13 -17.63
C PRO A 3 1.02 -29.76 -16.38
N LYS A 4 1.10 -30.62 -15.35
CA LYS A 4 0.44 -30.37 -14.07
C LYS A 4 1.02 -29.07 -13.49
N LYS A 5 0.17 -28.11 -13.12
CA LYS A 5 0.60 -26.87 -12.47
C LYS A 5 1.23 -27.18 -11.11
N SER A 6 2.20 -26.38 -10.69
CA SER A 6 3.08 -26.66 -9.53
C SER A 6 2.34 -26.76 -8.19
N LEU A 7 1.25 -25.99 -8.00
CA LEU A 7 0.42 -26.02 -6.79
C LEU A 7 -0.90 -26.79 -6.97
N SER A 8 -1.01 -27.63 -8.01
CA SER A 8 -2.22 -28.45 -8.21
C SER A 8 -2.48 -29.37 -7.02
N GLY A 9 -3.68 -29.25 -6.43
CA GLY A 9 -4.11 -30.00 -5.26
C GLY A 9 -3.88 -29.27 -3.93
N MET A 10 -3.20 -28.11 -3.93
CA MET A 10 -3.17 -27.23 -2.78
C MET A 10 -4.45 -26.42 -2.68
N THR A 11 -4.98 -26.31 -1.47
CA THR A 11 -6.14 -25.48 -1.14
C THR A 11 -5.71 -24.27 -0.32
N ALA A 12 -6.26 -23.09 -0.61
CA ALA A 12 -5.96 -21.87 0.13
C ALA A 12 -7.24 -21.10 0.45
N ILE A 13 -7.36 -20.67 1.70
CA ILE A 13 -8.36 -19.70 2.12
C ILE A 13 -7.68 -18.33 2.27
N ILE A 14 -8.30 -17.28 1.71
CA ILE A 14 -7.82 -15.90 1.83
C ILE A 14 -8.90 -15.09 2.53
N ILE A 15 -8.50 -14.33 3.54
CA ILE A 15 -9.38 -13.42 4.28
C ILE A 15 -9.18 -12.00 3.76
N GLY A 16 -10.21 -11.44 3.14
CA GLY A 16 -10.22 -10.10 2.55
C GLY A 16 -9.91 -10.06 1.05
N ALA A 17 -10.71 -9.29 0.30
CA ALA A 17 -10.57 -9.06 -1.14
C ALA A 17 -9.94 -7.68 -1.47
N GLY A 18 -9.04 -7.19 -0.59
CA GLY A 18 -8.18 -6.04 -0.85
C GLY A 18 -7.06 -6.37 -1.84
N TYR A 19 -6.14 -5.41 -2.06
CA TYR A 19 -5.02 -5.59 -2.99
C TYR A 19 -4.17 -6.82 -2.66
N GLY A 20 -3.84 -7.04 -1.39
CA GLY A 20 -3.05 -8.20 -0.98
C GLY A 20 -3.78 -9.53 -1.23
N GLY A 21 -5.06 -9.61 -0.80
CA GLY A 21 -5.83 -10.85 -0.95
C GLY A 21 -6.11 -11.21 -2.41
N LEU A 22 -6.48 -10.23 -3.24
CA LEU A 22 -6.69 -10.47 -4.67
C LEU A 22 -5.38 -10.83 -5.38
N SER A 23 -4.28 -10.16 -5.07
CA SER A 23 -2.97 -10.52 -5.63
C SER A 23 -2.56 -11.94 -5.26
N ALA A 24 -2.71 -12.33 -3.99
CA ALA A 24 -2.40 -13.68 -3.54
C ALA A 24 -3.30 -14.72 -4.21
N SER A 25 -4.60 -14.43 -4.37
CA SER A 25 -5.51 -15.32 -5.08
C SER A 25 -5.12 -15.53 -6.54
N ILE A 26 -4.75 -14.47 -7.26
CA ILE A 26 -4.30 -14.55 -8.66
C ILE A 26 -3.02 -15.38 -8.74
N GLU A 27 -1.98 -15.02 -7.99
CA GLU A 27 -0.68 -15.67 -8.04
C GLU A 27 -0.75 -17.18 -7.68
N LEU A 28 -1.54 -17.54 -6.69
CA LEU A 28 -1.74 -18.96 -6.31
C LEU A 28 -2.57 -19.72 -7.36
N ALA A 29 -3.67 -19.14 -7.85
CA ALA A 29 -4.51 -19.78 -8.85
C ALA A 29 -3.81 -19.94 -10.21
N MET A 30 -2.99 -18.97 -10.62
CA MET A 30 -2.11 -19.11 -11.80
C MET A 30 -1.21 -20.35 -11.70
N LYS A 31 -0.74 -20.69 -10.51
CA LYS A 31 0.07 -21.90 -10.22
C LYS A 31 -0.77 -23.15 -9.95
N GLY A 32 -2.09 -23.05 -9.96
CA GLY A 32 -3.04 -24.18 -9.90
C GLY A 32 -3.56 -24.52 -8.53
N ALA A 33 -3.39 -23.69 -7.52
CA ALA A 33 -4.05 -23.86 -6.24
C ALA A 33 -5.56 -23.62 -6.37
N ASP A 34 -6.35 -24.31 -5.55
CA ASP A 34 -7.79 -24.08 -5.37
C ASP A 34 -7.98 -23.01 -4.28
N VAL A 35 -8.47 -21.83 -4.67
CA VAL A 35 -8.51 -20.64 -3.82
C VAL A 35 -9.94 -20.23 -3.51
N GLN A 36 -10.23 -20.02 -2.23
CA GLN A 36 -11.46 -19.43 -1.71
C GLN A 36 -11.15 -18.13 -0.97
N VAL A 37 -11.80 -17.03 -1.37
CA VAL A 37 -11.71 -15.72 -0.69
C VAL A 37 -12.98 -15.44 0.09
N PHE A 38 -12.87 -14.97 1.32
CA PHE A 38 -13.98 -14.46 2.14
C PHE A 38 -13.79 -12.96 2.35
N GLU A 39 -14.78 -12.17 1.91
CA GLU A 39 -14.81 -10.72 2.03
C GLU A 39 -16.00 -10.28 2.87
N SER A 40 -15.75 -9.42 3.83
CA SER A 40 -16.78 -8.93 4.76
C SER A 40 -17.74 -7.92 4.13
N TYR A 41 -17.26 -7.13 3.15
CA TYR A 41 -18.13 -6.22 2.41
C TYR A 41 -19.14 -6.99 1.54
N PRO A 42 -20.34 -6.42 1.31
CA PRO A 42 -21.41 -7.11 0.58
C PRO A 42 -21.14 -7.21 -0.93
N ASP A 43 -20.25 -6.40 -1.46
CA ASP A 43 -19.88 -6.36 -2.87
C ASP A 43 -18.50 -5.76 -3.08
N MET A 44 -18.06 -5.69 -4.34
CA MET A 44 -16.88 -4.91 -4.74
C MET A 44 -17.24 -3.43 -4.76
N THR A 45 -17.05 -2.77 -3.62
CA THR A 45 -17.31 -1.34 -3.50
C THR A 45 -16.45 -0.55 -4.48
N LYS A 46 -17.10 0.29 -5.26
CA LYS A 46 -16.42 1.23 -6.19
C LYS A 46 -15.83 2.44 -5.45
N GLN A 47 -15.71 2.37 -4.14
CA GLN A 47 -15.14 3.46 -3.34
C GLN A 47 -13.68 3.62 -3.66
N GLY A 48 -13.28 4.85 -3.67
CA GLY A 48 -11.88 5.16 -3.72
C GLY A 48 -11.58 6.43 -4.50
N ASP A 49 -10.39 6.79 -4.31
CA ASP A 49 -9.67 7.92 -4.86
C ASP A 49 -8.46 7.38 -5.64
N VAL A 50 -7.51 8.27 -5.88
CA VAL A 50 -6.26 7.88 -6.53
C VAL A 50 -5.42 6.98 -5.60
N ILE A 51 -4.85 5.95 -6.20
CA ILE A 51 -3.77 5.17 -5.61
C ILE A 51 -2.58 5.17 -6.55
N GLN A 52 -1.39 5.33 -5.98
CA GLN A 52 -0.15 5.05 -6.69
C GLN A 52 0.12 3.55 -6.68
N ILE A 53 0.38 2.99 -7.85
CA ILE A 53 0.96 1.66 -8.01
C ILE A 53 2.37 1.83 -8.57
N PRO A 54 3.39 1.68 -7.74
CA PRO A 54 4.78 1.83 -8.14
C PRO A 54 5.28 0.74 -9.10
N ALA A 55 6.42 0.99 -9.74
CA ALA A 55 6.98 0.17 -10.80
C ALA A 55 7.28 -1.29 -10.40
N ASN A 56 7.70 -1.54 -9.17
CA ASN A 56 7.87 -2.88 -8.62
C ASN A 56 6.58 -3.69 -8.65
N ALA A 57 5.42 -3.05 -8.38
CA ALA A 57 4.12 -3.71 -8.44
C ALA A 57 3.56 -3.78 -9.86
N THR A 58 3.73 -2.73 -10.70
CA THR A 58 3.30 -2.81 -12.11
C THR A 58 4.05 -3.90 -12.87
N ARG A 59 5.30 -4.19 -12.53
CA ARG A 59 6.06 -5.35 -13.01
C ARG A 59 5.34 -6.66 -12.71
N LEU A 60 4.84 -6.85 -11.52
CA LEU A 60 4.09 -8.06 -11.13
C LEU A 60 2.72 -8.10 -11.82
N MET A 61 2.01 -6.98 -11.86
CA MET A 61 0.71 -6.87 -12.55
C MET A 61 0.80 -7.15 -14.05
N SER A 62 1.96 -6.95 -14.68
CA SER A 62 2.15 -7.25 -16.11
C SER A 62 2.03 -8.74 -16.43
N ARG A 63 2.04 -9.61 -15.43
CA ARG A 63 1.85 -11.06 -15.55
C ARG A 63 0.37 -11.47 -15.53
N TRP A 64 -0.54 -10.52 -15.20
CA TRP A 64 -1.96 -10.76 -15.02
C TRP A 64 -2.72 -10.26 -16.24
N SER A 65 -2.84 -11.09 -17.26
CA SER A 65 -3.55 -10.81 -18.52
C SER A 65 -3.51 -9.33 -18.93
N ASP A 66 -4.65 -8.67 -19.02
CA ASP A 66 -4.78 -7.25 -19.40
C ASP A 66 -4.84 -6.28 -18.21
N VAL A 67 -4.66 -6.75 -16.95
CA VAL A 67 -4.82 -5.92 -15.74
C VAL A 67 -3.94 -4.68 -15.78
N LEU A 68 -2.64 -4.84 -16.11
CA LEU A 68 -1.74 -3.69 -16.18
C LEU A 68 -2.06 -2.79 -17.39
N SER A 69 -2.22 -3.37 -18.58
CA SER A 69 -2.43 -2.60 -19.82
C SER A 69 -3.69 -1.73 -19.72
N ASP A 70 -4.77 -2.27 -19.16
CA ASP A 70 -6.01 -1.52 -18.95
C ASP A 70 -5.92 -0.51 -17.79
N THR A 71 -5.12 -0.82 -16.77
CA THR A 71 -4.85 0.14 -15.71
C THR A 71 -4.09 1.35 -16.25
N VAL A 72 -3.05 1.14 -17.05
CA VAL A 72 -2.24 2.23 -17.66
C VAL A 72 -3.10 3.15 -18.52
N LYS A 73 -4.03 2.61 -19.33
CA LYS A 73 -4.95 3.40 -20.18
C LYS A 73 -5.82 4.39 -19.38
N GLU A 74 -6.08 4.08 -18.12
CA GLU A 74 -6.91 4.88 -17.22
C GLU A 74 -6.11 5.57 -16.10
N SER A 75 -4.80 5.60 -16.22
CA SER A 75 -3.92 6.20 -15.20
C SER A 75 -3.44 7.59 -15.58
N ALA A 76 -3.24 8.42 -14.59
CA ALA A 76 -2.39 9.58 -14.72
C ALA A 76 -0.91 9.14 -14.73
N LEU A 77 -0.13 9.77 -15.59
CA LEU A 77 1.30 9.51 -15.78
C LEU A 77 2.10 10.84 -15.69
N PRO A 78 2.11 11.49 -14.52
CA PRO A 78 2.85 12.72 -14.33
C PRO A 78 4.35 12.48 -14.47
N THR A 79 5.05 13.38 -15.14
CA THR A 79 6.51 13.33 -15.30
C THR A 79 7.24 14.28 -14.36
N VAL A 80 6.51 15.19 -13.72
CA VAL A 80 7.03 16.16 -12.78
C VAL A 80 6.15 16.18 -11.54
N LEU A 81 6.77 16.18 -10.38
CA LEU A 81 6.14 16.51 -9.10
C LEU A 81 6.56 17.93 -8.72
N THR A 82 5.58 18.84 -8.65
CA THR A 82 5.80 20.21 -8.20
C THR A 82 5.58 20.31 -6.69
N ILE A 83 6.58 20.73 -5.94
CA ILE A 83 6.50 20.95 -4.49
C ILE A 83 6.52 22.43 -4.21
N GLN A 84 5.52 22.92 -3.47
CA GLN A 84 5.29 24.32 -3.12
C GLN A 84 5.18 24.47 -1.59
N ASN A 85 5.45 25.67 -1.09
CA ASN A 85 5.08 26.01 0.28
C ASN A 85 3.58 26.33 0.38
N LYS A 86 3.10 26.55 1.60
CA LYS A 86 1.70 26.89 1.89
C LYS A 86 1.18 28.12 1.12
N ASP A 87 2.06 29.05 0.73
CA ASP A 87 1.69 30.29 0.02
C ASP A 87 1.70 30.10 -1.52
N GLY A 88 1.90 28.88 -2.02
CA GLY A 88 1.99 28.57 -3.44
C GLY A 88 3.33 28.90 -4.08
N LYS A 89 4.34 29.26 -3.28
CA LYS A 89 5.68 29.51 -3.82
C LYS A 89 6.37 28.20 -4.16
N LEU A 90 6.83 28.09 -5.42
CA LEU A 90 7.59 26.95 -5.89
C LEU A 90 8.87 26.76 -5.06
N LEU A 91 9.08 25.55 -4.55
CA LEU A 91 10.29 25.12 -3.85
C LEU A 91 11.13 24.22 -4.75
N LEU A 92 10.50 23.26 -5.43
CA LEU A 92 11.18 22.25 -6.23
C LEU A 92 10.24 21.67 -7.30
N ASP A 93 10.77 21.48 -8.52
CA ASP A 93 10.20 20.61 -9.54
C ASP A 93 11.03 19.33 -9.62
N GLN A 94 10.54 18.26 -9.02
CA GLN A 94 11.17 16.95 -9.07
C GLN A 94 10.79 16.24 -10.37
N GLN A 95 11.78 15.91 -11.19
CA GLN A 95 11.57 15.00 -12.31
C GLN A 95 11.30 13.60 -11.76
N LEU A 96 10.15 13.02 -12.13
CA LEU A 96 9.79 11.68 -11.72
C LEU A 96 10.45 10.66 -12.65
N HIS A 97 11.02 9.61 -12.09
CA HIS A 97 11.48 8.47 -12.88
C HIS A 97 10.27 7.76 -13.49
N THR A 98 10.31 7.60 -14.80
CA THR A 98 9.22 6.99 -15.58
C THR A 98 9.55 5.61 -16.13
N ASP A 99 10.78 5.12 -15.88
CA ASP A 99 11.24 3.80 -16.34
C ASP A 99 12.12 3.12 -15.29
N PHE A 100 11.63 2.00 -14.79
CA PHE A 100 12.35 1.11 -13.89
C PHE A 100 12.46 -0.27 -14.55
N GLY A 101 13.25 -0.37 -15.62
CA GLY A 101 13.43 -1.61 -16.40
C GLY A 101 12.17 -1.98 -17.19
N GLY A 102 11.58 -1.01 -17.89
CA GLY A 102 10.38 -1.15 -18.70
C GLY A 102 9.05 -0.96 -17.95
N PHE A 103 9.09 -0.66 -16.64
CA PHE A 103 7.92 -0.45 -15.82
C PHE A 103 7.89 0.96 -15.23
N THR A 104 6.70 1.51 -15.04
CA THR A 104 6.49 2.87 -14.52
C THR A 104 5.53 2.90 -13.36
N ASN A 105 5.60 3.97 -12.57
CA ASN A 105 4.57 4.28 -11.59
C ASN A 105 3.29 4.72 -12.29
N VAL A 106 2.14 4.24 -11.84
CA VAL A 106 0.83 4.64 -12.34
C VAL A 106 -0.04 5.18 -11.21
N TYR A 107 -0.88 6.17 -11.52
CA TYR A 107 -1.78 6.81 -10.57
C TYR A 107 -3.20 6.68 -11.11
N SER A 108 -4.00 5.81 -10.52
CA SER A 108 -5.34 5.52 -11.02
C SER A 108 -6.35 5.34 -9.88
N HIS A 109 -7.61 5.16 -10.25
CA HIS A 109 -8.68 4.98 -9.28
C HIS A 109 -8.59 3.62 -8.60
N ARG A 110 -8.46 3.63 -7.27
CA ARG A 110 -8.29 2.44 -6.42
C ARG A 110 -9.32 1.33 -6.71
N GLY A 111 -10.60 1.67 -6.70
CA GLY A 111 -11.68 0.70 -6.91
C GLY A 111 -11.71 0.10 -8.32
N ARG A 112 -11.25 0.86 -9.35
CA ARG A 112 -11.19 0.34 -10.73
C ARG A 112 -10.08 -0.70 -10.87
N ILE A 113 -8.91 -0.45 -10.30
CA ILE A 113 -7.81 -1.43 -10.28
C ILE A 113 -8.24 -2.68 -9.50
N GLN A 114 -8.82 -2.51 -8.31
CA GLN A 114 -9.31 -3.62 -7.49
C GLN A 114 -10.33 -4.47 -8.24
N LYS A 115 -11.26 -3.86 -8.98
CA LYS A 115 -12.23 -4.57 -9.80
C LYS A 115 -11.58 -5.40 -10.91
N ARG A 116 -10.55 -4.88 -11.59
CA ARG A 116 -9.78 -5.65 -12.59
C ARG A 116 -9.05 -6.84 -11.97
N MET A 117 -8.44 -6.64 -10.80
CA MET A 117 -7.80 -7.73 -10.07
C MET A 117 -8.82 -8.80 -9.65
N PHE A 118 -10.02 -8.39 -9.23
CA PHE A 118 -11.11 -9.32 -8.93
C PHE A 118 -11.53 -10.13 -10.17
N ASP A 119 -11.73 -9.46 -11.31
CA ASP A 119 -12.11 -10.12 -12.54
C ASP A 119 -11.05 -11.12 -13.00
N GLU A 120 -9.77 -10.77 -12.87
CA GLU A 120 -8.64 -11.66 -13.15
C GLU A 120 -8.62 -12.87 -12.22
N ALA A 121 -8.83 -12.66 -10.92
CA ALA A 121 -8.92 -13.75 -9.95
C ALA A 121 -10.04 -14.74 -10.32
N VAL A 122 -11.23 -14.23 -10.63
CA VAL A 122 -12.38 -15.04 -11.06
C VAL A 122 -12.08 -15.79 -12.37
N ALA A 123 -11.42 -15.14 -13.33
CA ALA A 123 -11.01 -15.77 -14.58
C ALA A 123 -10.06 -16.95 -14.36
N HIS A 124 -9.27 -16.93 -13.30
CA HIS A 124 -8.42 -18.04 -12.86
C HIS A 124 -9.14 -19.09 -11.99
N GLY A 125 -10.46 -18.96 -11.79
CA GLY A 125 -11.27 -19.94 -11.04
C GLY A 125 -11.32 -19.70 -9.53
N VAL A 126 -10.86 -18.53 -9.04
CA VAL A 126 -10.99 -18.16 -7.63
C VAL A 126 -12.45 -17.96 -7.26
N ARG A 127 -12.86 -18.58 -6.15
CA ARG A 127 -14.19 -18.35 -5.59
C ARG A 127 -14.14 -17.23 -4.57
N VAL A 128 -15.01 -16.23 -4.70
CA VAL A 128 -15.09 -15.09 -3.78
C VAL A 128 -16.49 -15.04 -3.16
N SER A 129 -16.55 -15.07 -1.84
CA SER A 129 -17.79 -14.93 -1.06
C SER A 129 -17.83 -13.55 -0.42
N PHE A 130 -18.77 -12.71 -0.85
CA PHE A 130 -19.03 -11.38 -0.27
C PHE A 130 -20.02 -11.45 0.89
N GLY A 131 -20.02 -10.42 1.77
CA GLY A 131 -20.81 -10.41 3.00
C GLY A 131 -20.42 -11.52 3.97
N ALA A 132 -19.24 -12.09 3.82
CA ALA A 132 -18.75 -13.29 4.48
C ALA A 132 -17.66 -12.94 5.51
N THR A 133 -18.08 -12.44 6.67
CA THR A 133 -17.16 -12.07 7.75
C THR A 133 -16.58 -13.31 8.40
N VAL A 134 -15.26 -13.44 8.39
CA VAL A 134 -14.52 -14.45 9.17
C VAL A 134 -14.57 -14.06 10.65
N THR A 135 -15.08 -14.97 11.48
CA THR A 135 -15.21 -14.74 12.94
C THR A 135 -14.08 -15.38 13.73
N GLU A 136 -13.57 -16.51 13.25
CA GLU A 136 -12.50 -17.27 13.90
C GLU A 136 -11.56 -17.86 12.85
N VAL A 137 -10.30 -18.05 13.26
CA VAL A 137 -9.26 -18.77 12.51
C VAL A 137 -8.75 -19.89 13.40
N PHE A 138 -8.46 -21.05 12.82
CA PHE A 138 -7.97 -22.21 13.55
C PHE A 138 -6.95 -23.02 12.74
N GLU A 139 -6.18 -23.86 13.43
CA GLU A 139 -5.29 -24.86 12.84
C GLU A 139 -5.58 -26.22 13.48
N GLU A 140 -5.66 -27.28 12.66
CA GLU A 140 -5.93 -28.64 13.11
C GLU A 140 -5.09 -29.62 12.28
N GLY A 141 -4.11 -30.25 12.93
CA GLY A 141 -3.19 -31.17 12.26
C GLY A 141 -2.46 -30.48 11.10
N ASP A 142 -2.61 -31.06 9.91
CA ASP A 142 -1.99 -30.53 8.68
C ASP A 142 -2.89 -29.58 7.88
N SER A 143 -3.87 -28.96 8.52
CA SER A 143 -4.79 -28.00 7.89
C SER A 143 -4.96 -26.75 8.74
N ALA A 144 -5.39 -25.67 8.08
CA ALA A 144 -5.89 -24.45 8.71
C ALA A 144 -7.30 -24.15 8.21
N GLY A 145 -8.00 -23.26 8.87
CA GLY A 145 -9.34 -22.92 8.44
C GLY A 145 -9.91 -21.68 9.11
N VAL A 146 -11.14 -21.37 8.70
CA VAL A 146 -11.90 -20.22 9.19
C VAL A 146 -13.33 -20.62 9.52
N ILE A 147 -13.98 -19.83 10.39
CA ILE A 147 -15.42 -19.91 10.64
C ILE A 147 -16.09 -18.69 10.05
N VAL A 148 -17.07 -18.92 9.17
CA VAL A 148 -17.89 -17.89 8.52
C VAL A 148 -19.36 -18.23 8.70
N GLY A 149 -20.14 -17.36 9.32
CA GLY A 149 -21.57 -17.61 9.56
C GLY A 149 -21.84 -18.89 10.37
N GLY A 150 -20.93 -19.30 11.25
CA GLY A 150 -21.00 -20.55 12.02
C GLY A 150 -20.59 -21.81 11.23
N VAL A 151 -20.24 -21.70 9.95
CA VAL A 151 -19.78 -22.82 9.11
C VAL A 151 -18.26 -22.86 9.12
N LYS A 152 -17.71 -24.06 9.27
CA LYS A 152 -16.27 -24.33 9.27
C LYS A 152 -15.78 -24.61 7.83
N TYR A 153 -14.75 -23.86 7.39
CA TYR A 153 -14.06 -24.06 6.12
C TYR A 153 -12.61 -24.41 6.40
N THR A 154 -12.08 -25.40 5.70
CA THR A 154 -10.70 -25.89 5.87
C THR A 154 -9.92 -25.84 4.58
N ALA A 155 -8.61 -25.59 4.69
CA ALA A 155 -7.65 -25.58 3.60
C ALA A 155 -6.25 -25.98 4.09
N ASP A 156 -5.30 -26.15 3.18
CA ASP A 156 -3.89 -26.38 3.53
C ASP A 156 -3.27 -25.14 4.18
N ILE A 157 -3.72 -23.94 3.77
CA ILE A 157 -3.25 -22.65 4.28
C ILE A 157 -4.39 -21.63 4.42
N VAL A 158 -4.22 -20.70 5.36
CA VAL A 158 -5.02 -19.47 5.49
C VAL A 158 -4.10 -18.25 5.37
N LEU A 159 -4.38 -17.39 4.41
CA LEU A 159 -3.68 -16.12 4.21
C LEU A 159 -4.58 -14.97 4.67
N ALA A 160 -4.18 -14.27 5.72
CA ALA A 160 -4.92 -13.17 6.27
C ALA A 160 -4.50 -11.84 5.65
N SER A 161 -5.36 -11.28 4.82
CA SER A 161 -5.27 -9.96 4.21
C SER A 161 -6.43 -9.07 4.66
N ASP A 162 -6.80 -9.19 5.96
CA ASP A 162 -7.94 -8.55 6.60
C ASP A 162 -7.65 -7.10 7.07
N GLY A 163 -6.60 -6.50 6.53
CA GLY A 163 -6.29 -5.08 6.61
C GLY A 163 -5.77 -4.61 7.97
N VAL A 164 -5.73 -3.29 8.18
CA VAL A 164 -5.21 -2.67 9.40
C VAL A 164 -6.00 -3.09 10.66
N HIS A 165 -7.26 -3.44 10.52
CA HIS A 165 -8.12 -3.95 11.59
C HIS A 165 -8.02 -5.47 11.80
N SER A 166 -7.03 -6.13 11.21
CA SER A 166 -6.86 -7.57 11.25
C SER A 166 -7.10 -8.15 12.66
N LYS A 167 -8.06 -9.06 12.73
CA LYS A 167 -8.30 -9.90 13.91
C LYS A 167 -7.35 -11.11 13.90
N THR A 168 -7.02 -11.59 12.71
CA THR A 168 -6.11 -12.72 12.53
C THR A 168 -4.70 -12.39 13.00
N ARG A 169 -4.29 -11.11 12.98
CA ARG A 169 -3.02 -10.66 13.56
C ARG A 169 -2.89 -11.07 15.04
N GLY A 170 -3.96 -10.90 15.83
CA GLY A 170 -3.98 -11.34 17.23
C GLY A 170 -3.80 -12.85 17.40
N TYR A 171 -4.41 -13.65 16.50
CA TYR A 171 -4.22 -15.10 16.48
C TYR A 171 -2.76 -15.48 16.20
N VAL A 172 -2.13 -14.83 15.22
CA VAL A 172 -0.76 -15.13 14.81
C VAL A 172 0.28 -14.63 15.82
N THR A 173 0.13 -13.42 16.33
CA THR A 173 1.12 -12.79 17.24
C THR A 173 0.96 -13.21 18.69
N GLY A 174 -0.22 -13.72 19.07
CA GLY A 174 -0.60 -13.97 20.47
C GLY A 174 -0.99 -12.70 21.24
N VAL A 175 -1.03 -11.54 20.58
CA VAL A 175 -1.31 -10.24 21.21
C VAL A 175 -2.51 -9.58 20.53
N ALA A 176 -3.57 -9.34 21.29
CA ALA A 176 -4.77 -8.65 20.80
C ALA A 176 -4.56 -7.13 20.88
N GLU A 177 -3.82 -6.60 19.92
CA GLU A 177 -3.61 -5.15 19.78
C GLU A 177 -4.67 -4.52 18.87
N ARG A 178 -5.11 -3.32 19.22
CA ARG A 178 -5.91 -2.47 18.33
C ARG A 178 -4.99 -1.56 17.51
N PRO A 179 -5.41 -1.14 16.31
CA PRO A 179 -4.71 -0.09 15.59
C PRO A 179 -4.58 1.16 16.46
N LYS A 180 -3.41 1.79 16.40
CA LYS A 180 -3.12 3.06 17.09
C LYS A 180 -3.47 4.22 16.16
N LYS A 181 -3.95 5.35 16.73
CA LYS A 181 -4.12 6.59 15.98
C LYS A 181 -2.73 7.15 15.62
N SER A 182 -2.54 7.53 14.37
CA SER A 182 -1.29 8.18 13.94
C SER A 182 -1.17 9.64 14.39
N GLY A 183 -2.25 10.20 14.94
CA GLY A 183 -2.39 11.62 15.25
C GLY A 183 -2.75 12.48 14.03
N PHE A 184 -3.02 11.86 12.88
CA PHE A 184 -3.37 12.53 11.64
C PHE A 184 -4.61 11.93 10.99
N ALA A 185 -5.32 12.77 10.22
CA ALA A 185 -6.41 12.42 9.33
C ALA A 185 -6.15 12.98 7.93
N VAL A 186 -6.91 12.52 6.95
CA VAL A 186 -6.79 13.01 5.57
C VAL A 186 -8.18 13.20 4.96
N TYR A 187 -8.46 14.44 4.54
CA TYR A 187 -9.53 14.71 3.61
C TYR A 187 -9.13 14.19 2.23
N ARG A 188 -9.99 13.38 1.62
CA ARG A 188 -9.72 12.71 0.35
C ARG A 188 -10.87 12.93 -0.60
N SER A 189 -10.56 13.32 -1.82
CA SER A 189 -11.58 13.56 -2.84
C SER A 189 -11.21 12.91 -4.17
N TRP A 190 -12.25 12.59 -4.95
CA TRP A 190 -12.15 12.19 -6.35
C TRP A 190 -13.35 12.78 -7.08
N PHE A 191 -13.13 13.73 -8.00
CA PHE A 191 -14.20 14.49 -8.62
C PHE A 191 -13.92 14.82 -10.09
N PRO A 192 -14.98 15.16 -10.88
CA PRO A 192 -14.79 15.52 -12.28
C PRO A 192 -13.90 16.75 -12.43
N LEU A 193 -12.91 16.68 -13.31
CA LEU A 193 -11.99 17.79 -13.59
C LEU A 193 -12.71 19.04 -14.12
N SER A 194 -13.89 18.86 -14.75
CA SER A 194 -14.75 19.93 -15.23
C SER A 194 -15.23 20.90 -14.14
N GLN A 195 -15.20 20.49 -12.87
CA GLN A 195 -15.52 21.37 -11.73
C GLN A 195 -14.55 22.56 -11.61
N LEU A 196 -13.33 22.42 -12.15
CA LEU A 196 -12.29 23.46 -12.10
C LEU A 196 -12.31 24.40 -13.31
N LYS A 197 -13.21 24.21 -14.28
CA LYS A 197 -13.17 24.83 -15.61
C LYS A 197 -13.44 26.33 -15.58
N ASP A 198 -14.51 26.73 -14.87
CA ASP A 198 -15.11 28.06 -15.02
C ASP A 198 -14.58 29.08 -13.99
N ASP A 199 -13.68 28.66 -13.13
CA ASP A 199 -13.00 29.51 -12.15
C ASP A 199 -11.66 30.01 -12.70
N PRO A 200 -11.43 31.33 -12.79
CA PRO A 200 -10.16 31.87 -13.25
C PRO A 200 -8.93 31.41 -12.47
N ALA A 201 -9.09 31.06 -11.17
CA ALA A 201 -7.99 30.59 -10.34
C ALA A 201 -7.58 29.16 -10.67
N THR A 202 -8.51 28.30 -11.13
CA THR A 202 -8.27 26.87 -11.38
C THR A 202 -8.37 26.48 -12.85
N GLY A 203 -8.83 27.37 -13.74
CA GLY A 203 -9.01 27.08 -15.16
C GLY A 203 -7.75 26.62 -15.87
N SER A 204 -6.57 27.10 -15.48
CA SER A 204 -5.29 26.64 -16.00
C SER A 204 -5.00 25.17 -15.69
N ILE A 205 -5.50 24.65 -14.57
CA ILE A 205 -5.42 23.25 -14.18
C ILE A 205 -6.30 22.41 -15.13
N TYR A 206 -7.53 22.88 -15.38
CA TYR A 206 -8.42 22.23 -16.34
C TYR A 206 -7.85 22.22 -17.76
N ASP A 207 -7.26 23.32 -18.22
CA ASP A 207 -6.72 23.47 -19.57
C ASP A 207 -5.38 22.76 -19.78
N SER A 208 -4.69 22.37 -18.73
CA SER A 208 -3.42 21.62 -18.82
C SER A 208 -3.59 20.39 -19.74
N LYS A 209 -2.63 20.14 -20.61
CA LYS A 209 -2.61 18.95 -21.48
C LYS A 209 -1.86 17.76 -20.84
N LYS A 210 -1.25 17.98 -19.69
CA LYS A 210 -0.50 16.98 -18.94
C LYS A 210 -1.21 16.64 -17.64
N ASP A 211 -1.01 15.44 -17.17
CA ASP A 211 -1.35 15.09 -15.80
C ASP A 211 -0.50 15.90 -14.83
N LEU A 212 -1.14 16.47 -13.83
CA LEU A 212 -0.47 17.27 -12.80
C LEU A 212 -0.30 16.44 -11.53
N PHE A 213 0.83 16.67 -10.86
CA PHE A 213 1.07 16.18 -9.51
C PHE A 213 1.73 17.32 -8.73
N GLN A 214 0.97 17.91 -7.82
CA GLN A 214 1.38 19.10 -7.06
C GLN A 214 1.20 18.84 -5.57
N ILE A 215 2.16 19.29 -4.77
CA ILE A 215 2.13 19.20 -3.30
C ILE A 215 2.34 20.58 -2.73
N TRP A 216 1.50 20.97 -1.76
CA TRP A 216 1.71 22.10 -0.88
C TRP A 216 2.10 21.58 0.50
N ILE A 217 3.17 22.14 1.07
CA ILE A 217 3.66 21.74 2.40
C ILE A 217 3.61 22.91 3.36
N GLY A 218 3.25 22.62 4.60
CA GLY A 218 3.21 23.56 5.70
C GLY A 218 3.25 22.84 7.04
N GLU A 219 3.27 23.61 8.11
CA GLU A 219 3.38 23.05 9.45
C GLU A 219 2.22 22.09 9.76
N ASN A 220 2.56 20.84 10.08
CA ASN A 220 1.63 19.76 10.42
C ASN A 220 0.55 19.46 9.37
N THR A 221 0.70 19.98 8.14
CA THR A 221 -0.30 19.84 7.07
C THR A 221 0.40 19.76 5.72
N HIS A 222 -0.10 18.92 4.83
CA HIS A 222 0.24 18.98 3.41
C HIS A 222 -1.00 18.72 2.57
N ALA A 223 -1.03 19.31 1.38
CA ALA A 223 -2.07 19.07 0.39
C ALA A 223 -1.47 18.49 -0.88
N ILE A 224 -2.22 17.62 -1.56
CA ILE A 224 -1.82 16.98 -2.80
C ILE A 224 -2.93 17.18 -3.82
N LEU A 225 -2.58 17.68 -5.01
CA LEU A 225 -3.43 17.65 -6.19
C LEU A 225 -2.86 16.70 -7.22
N THR A 226 -3.69 15.80 -7.75
CA THR A 226 -3.40 15.06 -8.97
C THR A 226 -4.53 15.23 -9.98
N THR A 227 -4.20 15.31 -11.26
CA THR A 227 -5.19 15.27 -12.34
C THR A 227 -4.99 14.01 -13.16
N ASN A 228 -6.08 13.44 -13.65
CA ASN A 228 -6.07 12.29 -14.53
C ASN A 228 -6.79 12.67 -15.83
N ARG A 229 -6.04 12.86 -16.89
CA ARG A 229 -6.55 13.27 -18.20
C ARG A 229 -7.30 12.15 -18.90
N ALA A 230 -6.90 10.91 -18.70
CA ALA A 230 -7.58 9.76 -19.29
C ALA A 230 -9.01 9.61 -18.77
N LEU A 231 -9.21 9.82 -17.46
CA LEU A 231 -10.52 9.73 -16.81
C LEU A 231 -11.24 11.07 -16.63
N GLN A 232 -10.60 12.19 -17.00
CA GLN A 232 -11.12 13.55 -16.80
C GLN A 232 -11.53 13.82 -15.35
N THR A 233 -10.63 13.47 -14.41
CA THR A 233 -10.85 13.61 -12.97
C THR A 233 -9.71 14.35 -12.30
N ALA A 234 -10.00 14.91 -11.14
CA ALA A 234 -9.04 15.50 -10.21
C ALA A 234 -9.19 14.84 -8.83
N THR A 235 -8.09 14.83 -8.09
CA THR A 235 -8.03 14.40 -6.69
C THR A 235 -7.35 15.48 -5.89
N CYS A 236 -7.96 15.88 -4.77
CA CYS A 236 -7.34 16.77 -3.80
C CYS A 236 -7.36 16.10 -2.43
N PHE A 237 -6.17 15.96 -1.81
CA PHE A 237 -6.00 15.47 -0.45
C PHE A 237 -5.48 16.59 0.45
N VAL A 238 -5.96 16.63 1.70
CA VAL A 238 -5.35 17.45 2.76
C VAL A 238 -5.11 16.55 3.96
N THR A 239 -3.85 16.26 4.24
CA THR A 239 -3.45 15.56 5.47
C THR A 239 -3.21 16.59 6.55
N HIS A 240 -3.83 16.40 7.70
CA HIS A 240 -3.83 17.35 8.82
C HIS A 240 -3.79 16.63 10.17
N LYS A 241 -3.51 17.36 11.25
CA LYS A 241 -3.64 16.80 12.60
C LYS A 241 -5.08 16.36 12.85
N ASP A 242 -5.23 15.17 13.42
CA ASP A 242 -6.55 14.65 13.84
C ASP A 242 -7.02 15.39 15.09
N LEU A 243 -8.01 16.26 14.93
CA LEU A 243 -8.57 17.09 15.99
C LEU A 243 -9.87 16.50 16.56
N THR A 244 -10.39 15.42 15.97
CA THR A 244 -11.68 14.84 16.33
C THR A 244 -11.54 13.41 16.84
N ASP A 245 -12.31 13.05 17.86
CA ASP A 245 -12.33 11.67 18.41
C ASP A 245 -13.43 10.81 17.75
N VAL A 246 -13.57 10.90 16.44
CA VAL A 246 -14.51 10.09 15.67
C VAL A 246 -13.84 8.76 15.31
N ALA A 247 -14.65 7.68 15.29
CA ALA A 247 -14.17 6.38 14.81
C ALA A 247 -13.80 6.43 13.34
N GLU A 248 -12.79 5.65 12.93
CA GLU A 248 -12.44 5.48 11.54
C GLU A 248 -13.60 4.82 10.78
N ASP A 249 -13.98 5.44 9.67
CA ASP A 249 -14.92 4.89 8.70
C ASP A 249 -14.51 5.33 7.30
N TRP A 250 -14.39 4.36 6.38
CA TRP A 250 -14.12 4.63 4.96
C TRP A 250 -15.22 5.44 4.26
N ASN A 251 -16.39 5.52 4.86
CA ASN A 251 -17.56 6.22 4.34
C ASN A 251 -17.89 7.50 5.11
N LEU A 252 -17.02 7.94 6.04
CA LEU A 252 -17.27 9.14 6.80
C LEU A 252 -17.26 10.35 5.84
N PRO A 253 -18.42 11.01 5.61
CA PRO A 253 -18.44 12.19 4.76
C PRO A 253 -17.52 13.28 5.33
N GLY A 254 -16.72 13.89 4.46
CA GLY A 254 -15.94 15.08 4.79
C GLY A 254 -16.78 16.34 4.61
N ASP A 255 -16.41 17.41 5.32
CA ASP A 255 -16.97 18.74 5.14
C ASP A 255 -15.96 19.65 4.44
N VAL A 256 -16.40 20.34 3.38
CA VAL A 256 -15.54 21.25 2.60
C VAL A 256 -15.07 22.44 3.43
N GLN A 257 -15.89 22.94 4.36
CA GLN A 257 -15.51 24.07 5.21
C GLN A 257 -14.47 23.65 6.26
N ASP A 258 -14.61 22.46 6.81
CA ASP A 258 -13.61 21.89 7.72
C ASP A 258 -12.27 21.65 7.00
N MET A 259 -12.31 21.12 5.77
CA MET A 259 -11.12 20.98 4.93
C MET A 259 -10.47 22.35 4.61
N LEU A 260 -11.26 23.39 4.31
CA LEU A 260 -10.78 24.76 4.10
C LEU A 260 -10.15 25.38 5.35
N THR A 261 -10.65 25.00 6.54
CA THR A 261 -10.09 25.45 7.82
C THR A 261 -8.69 24.89 8.04
N CYS A 262 -8.42 23.67 7.61
CA CYS A 262 -7.08 23.05 7.70
C CYS A 262 -6.02 23.80 6.87
N VAL A 263 -6.44 24.55 5.86
CA VAL A 263 -5.58 25.33 4.94
C VAL A 263 -5.95 26.82 4.96
N GLU A 264 -6.36 27.34 6.12
CA GLU A 264 -6.65 28.74 6.27
C GLU A 264 -5.40 29.60 6.03
N GLY A 265 -5.52 30.64 5.19
CA GLY A 265 -4.42 31.51 4.81
C GLY A 265 -3.41 30.90 3.84
N TRP A 266 -3.68 29.68 3.31
CA TRP A 266 -2.82 29.05 2.29
C TRP A 266 -3.11 29.62 0.89
N ASP A 267 -2.35 29.12 -0.09
CA ASP A 267 -2.45 29.45 -1.51
C ASP A 267 -3.91 29.55 -1.97
N PRO A 268 -4.34 30.70 -2.51
CA PRO A 268 -5.68 30.88 -3.04
C PRO A 268 -6.07 29.79 -4.08
N VAL A 269 -5.14 29.36 -4.93
CA VAL A 269 -5.41 28.32 -5.93
C VAL A 269 -5.84 27.01 -5.26
N LEU A 270 -5.12 26.56 -4.23
CA LEU A 270 -5.48 25.37 -3.45
C LEU A 270 -6.88 25.53 -2.83
N ARG A 271 -7.15 26.68 -2.23
CA ARG A 271 -8.45 26.96 -1.59
C ARG A 271 -9.60 26.95 -2.61
N HIS A 272 -9.42 27.51 -3.80
CA HIS A 272 -10.39 27.44 -4.89
C HIS A 272 -10.60 25.99 -5.36
N ILE A 273 -9.55 25.17 -5.49
CA ILE A 273 -9.70 23.74 -5.80
C ILE A 273 -10.61 23.06 -4.78
N ILE A 274 -10.38 23.29 -3.49
CA ILE A 274 -11.17 22.68 -2.40
C ILE A 274 -12.63 23.13 -2.46
N GLN A 275 -12.90 24.41 -2.74
CA GLN A 275 -14.26 24.94 -2.86
C GLN A 275 -15.07 24.28 -3.99
N HIS A 276 -14.39 23.78 -5.01
CA HIS A 276 -15.03 23.09 -6.15
C HIS A 276 -15.20 21.59 -5.97
N ILE A 277 -14.81 21.01 -4.83
CA ILE A 277 -15.05 19.61 -4.53
C ILE A 277 -16.54 19.39 -4.23
N PRO A 278 -17.27 18.56 -5.00
CA PRO A 278 -18.64 18.21 -4.64
C PRO A 278 -18.67 17.49 -3.28
N PRO A 279 -19.58 17.86 -2.36
CA PRO A 279 -19.62 17.31 -1.00
C PRO A 279 -19.68 15.77 -0.97
N GLU A 280 -20.41 15.16 -1.93
CA GLU A 280 -20.52 13.70 -2.06
C GLU A 280 -19.22 13.03 -2.53
N CYS A 281 -18.26 13.79 -2.99
CA CYS A 281 -16.93 13.32 -3.43
C CYS A 281 -15.85 13.43 -2.34
N LEU A 282 -16.19 13.96 -1.15
CA LEU A 282 -15.24 14.22 -0.08
C LEU A 282 -15.48 13.28 1.09
N ILE A 283 -14.40 12.65 1.56
CA ILE A 283 -14.40 11.82 2.77
C ILE A 283 -13.34 12.31 3.75
N ASP A 284 -13.59 12.14 5.06
CA ASP A 284 -12.60 12.32 6.13
C ASP A 284 -12.13 10.97 6.62
N TYR A 285 -10.86 10.63 6.40
CA TYR A 285 -10.29 9.33 6.74
C TYR A 285 -9.23 9.44 7.82
N LYS A 286 -9.41 8.70 8.92
CA LYS A 286 -8.43 8.64 10.00
C LYS A 286 -7.26 7.74 9.62
N LEU A 287 -6.05 8.24 9.79
CA LEU A 287 -4.85 7.48 9.52
C LEU A 287 -4.49 6.63 10.74
N LEU A 288 -4.77 5.34 10.63
CA LEU A 288 -4.41 4.37 11.65
C LEU A 288 -3.04 3.77 11.40
N TRP A 289 -2.45 3.27 12.48
CA TRP A 289 -1.13 2.69 12.49
C TRP A 289 -1.08 1.38 13.30
N ARG A 290 -0.20 0.49 12.92
CA ARG A 290 0.27 -0.64 13.75
C ARG A 290 1.78 -0.73 13.67
N ASP A 291 2.40 -1.02 14.79
CA ASP A 291 3.85 -1.25 14.85
C ASP A 291 4.22 -2.45 13.98
N PRO A 292 5.42 -2.45 13.37
CA PRO A 292 5.96 -3.64 12.74
C PRO A 292 5.96 -4.82 13.71
N VAL A 293 5.61 -6.01 13.23
CA VAL A 293 5.72 -7.25 14.01
C VAL A 293 6.60 -8.24 13.25
N SER A 294 7.48 -8.88 13.98
CA SER A 294 8.41 -9.86 13.43
C SER A 294 7.80 -11.25 13.27
N LYS A 295 6.57 -11.49 13.75
CA LYS A 295 5.86 -12.76 13.65
C LYS A 295 4.66 -12.62 12.73
N TRP A 296 4.74 -13.18 11.52
CA TRP A 296 3.67 -13.20 10.51
C TRP A 296 3.04 -14.58 10.32
N VAL A 297 3.68 -15.61 10.84
CA VAL A 297 3.25 -17.00 10.70
C VAL A 297 2.84 -17.55 12.07
N SER A 298 1.71 -18.20 12.14
CA SER A 298 1.20 -18.89 13.34
C SER A 298 2.14 -19.98 13.84
N ASP A 299 1.93 -20.43 15.06
CA ASP A 299 2.75 -21.51 15.65
C ASP A 299 2.58 -22.84 14.91
N GLY A 300 1.38 -23.16 14.40
CA GLY A 300 1.13 -24.31 13.54
C GLY A 300 1.69 -24.18 12.13
N GLY A 301 2.06 -22.95 11.73
CA GLY A 301 2.75 -22.68 10.48
C GLY A 301 1.87 -22.70 9.24
N ARG A 302 0.53 -22.58 9.38
CA ARG A 302 -0.41 -22.66 8.26
C ARG A 302 -1.31 -21.44 8.13
N VAL A 303 -1.29 -20.54 9.10
CA VAL A 303 -1.94 -19.22 9.04
C VAL A 303 -0.86 -18.15 8.91
N CYS A 304 -0.99 -17.27 7.92
CA CYS A 304 0.00 -16.25 7.64
C CYS A 304 -0.64 -14.90 7.34
N LEU A 305 -0.03 -13.82 7.86
CA LEU A 305 -0.41 -12.44 7.57
C LEU A 305 0.24 -11.95 6.27
N LEU A 306 -0.49 -11.10 5.53
CA LEU A 306 0.05 -10.39 4.38
C LEU A 306 -0.57 -8.98 4.23
N GLY A 307 0.14 -8.08 3.56
CA GLY A 307 -0.30 -6.71 3.35
C GLY A 307 -0.54 -5.96 4.67
N ASP A 308 -1.58 -5.12 4.75
CA ASP A 308 -1.86 -4.28 5.92
C ASP A 308 -2.19 -5.09 7.20
N ALA A 309 -2.52 -6.36 7.10
CA ALA A 309 -2.64 -7.24 8.27
C ALA A 309 -1.26 -7.47 8.94
N ALA A 310 -0.19 -7.52 8.15
CA ALA A 310 1.19 -7.68 8.62
C ALA A 310 1.88 -6.33 8.85
N HIS A 311 1.81 -5.42 7.88
CA HIS A 311 2.64 -4.20 7.79
C HIS A 311 1.87 -3.00 7.20
N PRO A 312 0.85 -2.45 7.89
CA PRO A 312 0.10 -1.31 7.38
C PRO A 312 1.00 -0.09 7.19
N HIS A 313 0.91 0.54 6.02
CA HIS A 313 1.71 1.70 5.65
C HIS A 313 0.92 3.00 5.75
N LEU A 314 1.57 4.08 6.18
CA LEU A 314 1.01 5.42 6.01
C LEU A 314 0.92 5.79 4.53
N ALA A 315 -0.09 6.57 4.15
CA ALA A 315 -0.29 7.01 2.77
C ALA A 315 0.94 7.72 2.18
N THR A 316 1.70 8.44 3.01
CA THR A 316 2.94 9.13 2.64
C THR A 316 4.08 8.19 2.20
N SER A 317 3.97 6.89 2.44
CA SER A 317 4.91 5.92 1.87
C SER A 317 4.72 5.72 0.37
N GLY A 318 3.48 5.87 -0.13
CA GLY A 318 3.10 5.59 -1.51
C GLY A 318 3.28 4.14 -1.96
N THR A 319 3.63 3.20 -1.06
CA THR A 319 4.07 1.85 -1.42
C THR A 319 3.25 0.71 -0.80
N GLY A 320 2.30 0.98 0.10
CA GLY A 320 1.59 -0.06 0.85
C GLY A 320 0.96 -1.14 -0.04
N ALA A 321 0.21 -0.75 -1.07
CA ALA A 321 -0.38 -1.70 -2.02
C ALA A 321 0.69 -2.49 -2.79
N ALA A 322 1.80 -1.85 -3.16
CA ALA A 322 2.92 -2.51 -3.83
C ALA A 322 3.58 -3.57 -2.94
N GLN A 323 3.75 -3.28 -1.65
CA GLN A 323 4.30 -4.26 -0.71
C GLN A 323 3.36 -5.47 -0.55
N ALA A 324 2.04 -5.26 -0.53
CA ALA A 324 1.07 -6.35 -0.50
C ALA A 324 1.07 -7.20 -1.80
N ILE A 325 1.29 -6.58 -2.96
CA ILE A 325 1.44 -7.29 -4.25
C ILE A 325 2.75 -8.10 -4.27
N GLU A 326 3.85 -7.54 -3.78
CA GLU A 326 5.12 -8.26 -3.64
C GLU A 326 5.00 -9.45 -2.66
N ASP A 327 4.25 -9.30 -1.56
CA ASP A 327 3.97 -10.38 -0.62
C ASP A 327 3.31 -11.57 -1.33
N ALA A 328 2.26 -11.29 -2.09
CA ALA A 328 1.50 -12.28 -2.82
C ALA A 328 2.38 -13.08 -3.80
N ALA A 329 3.20 -12.37 -4.57
CA ALA A 329 4.13 -12.99 -5.51
C ALA A 329 5.19 -13.84 -4.78
N THR A 330 5.74 -13.33 -3.67
CA THR A 330 6.73 -14.05 -2.85
C THR A 330 6.13 -15.33 -2.25
N ILE A 331 4.91 -15.26 -1.67
CA ILE A 331 4.21 -16.43 -1.12
C ILE A 331 4.03 -17.50 -2.19
N ALA A 332 3.58 -17.11 -3.38
CA ALA A 332 3.36 -18.07 -4.48
C ALA A 332 4.66 -18.74 -4.93
N VAL A 333 5.79 -18.01 -4.95
CA VAL A 333 7.12 -18.57 -5.30
C VAL A 333 7.60 -19.54 -4.23
N VAL A 334 7.56 -19.17 -2.94
CA VAL A 334 8.08 -20.05 -1.88
C VAL A 334 7.25 -21.32 -1.74
N LEU A 335 5.92 -21.25 -1.92
CA LEU A 335 5.06 -22.43 -1.92
C LEU A 335 5.35 -23.34 -3.11
N GLU A 336 5.57 -22.79 -4.31
CA GLU A 336 5.93 -23.54 -5.49
C GLU A 336 7.27 -24.27 -5.36
N LYS A 337 8.30 -23.57 -4.85
CA LYS A 337 9.67 -24.10 -4.78
C LYS A 337 9.86 -25.09 -3.62
N LEU A 338 9.22 -24.86 -2.49
CA LEU A 338 9.35 -25.75 -1.31
C LEU A 338 8.31 -26.87 -1.30
N GLY A 339 7.27 -26.77 -2.15
CA GLY A 339 6.24 -27.80 -2.30
C GLY A 339 5.26 -27.90 -1.12
N GLN A 340 4.20 -28.68 -1.33
CA GLN A 340 3.09 -28.83 -0.37
C GLN A 340 3.52 -29.42 0.97
N GLY A 341 4.48 -30.34 0.99
CA GLY A 341 4.96 -30.98 2.22
C GLY A 341 5.71 -30.06 3.17
N ASN A 342 6.05 -28.84 2.75
CA ASN A 342 6.86 -27.88 3.49
C ASN A 342 6.15 -26.54 3.72
N VAL A 343 4.82 -26.51 3.82
CA VAL A 343 4.04 -25.28 4.03
C VAL A 343 4.58 -24.43 5.18
N PRO A 344 4.84 -24.94 6.39
CA PRO A 344 5.36 -24.12 7.48
C PRO A 344 6.71 -23.47 7.16
N ILE A 345 7.61 -24.17 6.50
CA ILE A 345 8.91 -23.61 6.08
C ILE A 345 8.74 -22.59 4.96
N ALA A 346 7.83 -22.83 4.00
CA ALA A 346 7.55 -21.90 2.93
C ALA A 346 7.01 -20.56 3.49
N LEU A 347 6.06 -20.60 4.41
CA LEU A 347 5.51 -19.37 5.01
C LEU A 347 6.53 -18.61 5.88
N LYS A 348 7.39 -19.34 6.61
CA LYS A 348 8.52 -18.71 7.33
C LYS A 348 9.56 -18.11 6.37
N ALA A 349 9.79 -18.76 5.23
CA ALA A 349 10.69 -18.21 4.20
C ALA A 349 10.10 -16.92 3.60
N TYR A 350 8.80 -16.86 3.31
CA TYR A 350 8.12 -15.64 2.91
C TYR A 350 8.35 -14.52 3.94
N GLN A 351 8.06 -14.75 5.21
CA GLN A 351 8.29 -13.78 6.27
C GLN A 351 9.74 -13.29 6.29
N LYS A 352 10.72 -14.19 6.20
CA LYS A 352 12.15 -13.81 6.22
C LYS A 352 12.56 -12.97 5.01
N LEU A 353 12.03 -13.26 3.82
CA LEU A 353 12.32 -12.52 2.59
C LEU A 353 11.70 -11.12 2.59
N ARG A 354 10.60 -10.92 3.34
CA ARG A 354 9.78 -9.71 3.23
C ARG A 354 9.92 -8.75 4.41
N TYR A 355 10.15 -9.26 5.63
CA TYR A 355 10.04 -8.49 6.86
C TYR A 355 10.90 -7.23 6.89
N GLU A 356 12.20 -7.34 6.63
CA GLU A 356 13.13 -6.20 6.71
C GLU A 356 12.76 -5.11 5.70
N ARG A 357 12.41 -5.50 4.46
CA ARG A 357 11.99 -4.59 3.39
C ARG A 357 10.70 -3.86 3.75
N THR A 358 9.67 -4.56 4.22
CA THR A 358 8.39 -3.94 4.58
C THR A 358 8.50 -3.05 5.81
N SER A 359 9.27 -3.46 6.82
CA SER A 359 9.55 -2.64 7.99
C SER A 359 10.23 -1.31 7.61
N LEU A 360 11.23 -1.36 6.71
CA LEU A 360 11.88 -0.16 6.21
C LEU A 360 10.93 0.75 5.42
N THR A 361 10.11 0.18 4.54
CA THR A 361 9.15 0.98 3.75
C THR A 361 8.01 1.55 4.59
N GLN A 362 7.61 0.89 5.69
CA GLN A 362 6.72 1.49 6.69
C GLN A 362 7.38 2.72 7.35
N ARG A 363 8.64 2.59 7.78
CA ARG A 363 9.40 3.69 8.39
C ARG A 363 9.55 4.87 7.44
N MET A 364 9.83 4.62 6.16
CA MET A 364 9.91 5.69 5.13
C MET A 364 8.64 6.54 5.04
N GLY A 365 7.47 5.95 5.25
CA GLY A 365 6.21 6.71 5.27
C GLY A 365 6.14 7.72 6.41
N TRP A 366 6.59 7.35 7.59
CA TRP A 366 6.69 8.22 8.75
C TRP A 366 7.68 9.37 8.52
N GLU A 367 8.85 9.06 8.03
CA GLU A 367 9.92 10.03 7.80
C GLU A 367 9.59 11.01 6.68
N THR A 368 8.94 10.56 5.60
CA THR A 368 8.46 11.45 4.53
C THR A 368 7.44 12.45 5.07
N ARG A 369 6.47 11.99 5.87
CA ARG A 369 5.52 12.87 6.53
C ARG A 369 6.23 13.87 7.45
N HIS A 370 7.17 13.39 8.27
CA HIS A 370 7.92 14.24 9.19
C HIS A 370 8.64 15.38 8.46
N VAL A 371 9.33 15.06 7.37
CA VAL A 371 10.03 16.06 6.54
C VAL A 371 9.07 17.13 6.01
N TRP A 372 7.89 16.73 5.54
CA TRP A 372 6.92 17.69 4.98
C TRP A 372 6.18 18.49 6.04
N HIS A 373 5.95 17.93 7.24
CA HIS A 373 5.19 18.59 8.31
C HIS A 373 6.05 19.41 9.27
N GLN A 374 7.33 19.05 9.41
CA GLN A 374 8.30 19.70 10.29
C GLN A 374 9.46 20.28 9.47
N THR A 375 9.14 20.88 8.33
CA THR A 375 10.11 21.39 7.37
C THR A 375 11.05 22.43 7.99
N ASP A 376 12.36 22.16 7.93
CA ASP A 376 13.39 23.17 8.24
C ASP A 376 13.51 24.14 7.07
N TRP A 377 12.83 25.30 7.17
CA TRP A 377 12.81 26.30 6.11
C TRP A 377 14.18 26.91 5.82
N ASN A 378 15.11 26.92 6.78
CA ASN A 378 16.49 27.35 6.54
C ASN A 378 17.25 26.32 5.70
N ALA A 379 17.03 25.03 5.95
CA ALA A 379 17.59 23.98 5.13
C ALA A 379 17.00 23.99 3.71
N VAL A 380 15.69 24.22 3.55
CA VAL A 380 15.04 24.39 2.22
C VAL A 380 15.69 25.51 1.42
N ALA A 381 15.99 26.65 2.05
CA ALA A 381 16.61 27.78 1.38
C ALA A 381 18.00 27.45 0.81
N SER A 382 18.74 26.52 1.45
CA SER A 382 20.07 26.09 1.04
C SER A 382 20.05 24.89 0.09
N ASN A 383 19.15 23.94 0.32
CA ASN A 383 19.00 22.73 -0.50
C ASN A 383 17.57 22.18 -0.42
N PRO A 384 16.67 22.44 -1.41
CA PRO A 384 15.32 21.91 -1.40
C PRO A 384 15.23 20.42 -1.76
N GLU A 385 16.31 19.78 -2.20
CA GLU A 385 16.33 18.38 -2.69
C GLU A 385 15.84 17.38 -1.63
N PHE A 386 16.01 17.66 -0.34
CA PHE A 386 15.54 16.78 0.71
C PHE A 386 14.00 16.68 0.82
N LEU A 387 13.26 17.59 0.15
CA LEU A 387 11.80 17.54 0.07
C LEU A 387 11.30 16.51 -0.96
N LYS A 388 12.18 15.97 -1.81
CA LYS A 388 11.81 15.00 -2.85
C LYS A 388 11.04 13.82 -2.29
N LEU A 389 10.06 13.37 -3.06
CA LEU A 389 9.45 12.06 -2.86
C LEU A 389 10.50 10.98 -3.19
N PRO A 390 10.78 10.04 -2.28
CA PRO A 390 11.78 9.01 -2.53
C PRO A 390 11.38 8.08 -3.68
N GLN A 391 12.29 7.86 -4.62
CA GLN A 391 12.12 6.93 -5.74
C GLN A 391 13.39 6.07 -5.95
N PRO A 392 13.94 5.43 -4.92
CA PRO A 392 15.20 4.69 -5.05
C PRO A 392 15.01 3.41 -5.88
N ALA A 393 16.06 3.03 -6.61
CA ALA A 393 16.06 1.82 -7.44
C ALA A 393 15.86 0.54 -6.62
N TRP A 394 16.40 0.47 -5.40
CA TRP A 394 16.21 -0.68 -4.51
C TRP A 394 14.74 -0.88 -4.11
N LEU A 395 13.92 0.18 -4.15
CA LEU A 395 12.49 0.11 -3.84
C LEU A 395 11.67 -0.19 -5.09
N LEU A 396 11.86 0.58 -6.16
CA LEU A 396 10.98 0.60 -7.33
C LEU A 396 11.44 -0.33 -8.47
N GLY A 397 12.74 -0.66 -8.51
CA GLY A 397 13.32 -1.52 -9.53
C GLY A 397 13.33 -3.02 -9.21
N VAL A 398 12.89 -3.42 -8.02
CA VAL A 398 12.97 -4.83 -7.58
C VAL A 398 11.93 -5.68 -8.31
N ASP A 399 12.35 -6.89 -8.70
CA ASP A 399 11.48 -8.00 -9.08
C ASP A 399 11.38 -8.97 -7.89
N ALA A 400 10.22 -8.98 -7.21
CA ALA A 400 10.02 -9.80 -6.00
C ALA A 400 9.99 -11.30 -6.32
N VAL A 401 9.60 -11.68 -7.53
CA VAL A 401 9.63 -13.10 -7.97
C VAL A 401 11.06 -13.57 -8.14
N GLN A 402 11.84 -12.81 -8.92
CA GLN A 402 13.24 -13.12 -9.14
C GLN A 402 14.02 -13.15 -7.83
N TYR A 403 13.80 -12.15 -6.97
CA TYR A 403 14.44 -12.08 -5.65
C TYR A 403 14.13 -13.31 -4.79
N ALA A 404 12.86 -13.74 -4.75
CA ALA A 404 12.46 -14.92 -3.99
C ALA A 404 13.07 -16.20 -4.57
N GLU A 405 13.08 -16.36 -5.91
CA GLU A 405 13.68 -17.52 -6.57
C GLU A 405 15.18 -17.64 -6.32
N GLU A 406 15.91 -16.55 -6.38
CA GLU A 406 17.36 -16.51 -6.15
C GLU A 406 17.75 -16.78 -4.70
N ASN A 407 16.89 -16.44 -3.74
CA ASN A 407 17.22 -16.50 -2.31
C ASN A 407 16.58 -17.68 -1.56
N ILE A 408 15.71 -18.45 -2.20
CA ILE A 408 14.91 -19.51 -1.52
C ILE A 408 15.77 -20.56 -0.83
N GLU A 409 16.85 -21.04 -1.45
CA GLU A 409 17.71 -22.08 -0.86
C GLU A 409 18.55 -21.49 0.31
N ALA A 410 19.02 -20.26 0.20
CA ALA A 410 19.74 -19.60 1.28
C ALA A 410 18.83 -19.37 2.50
N VAL A 411 17.59 -18.92 2.30
CA VAL A 411 16.59 -18.74 3.37
C VAL A 411 16.21 -20.08 3.98
N LYS A 412 16.02 -21.12 3.18
CA LYS A 412 15.74 -22.46 3.67
C LYS A 412 16.86 -23.00 4.58
N SER A 413 18.12 -22.86 4.16
CA SER A 413 19.29 -23.22 4.99
C SER A 413 19.36 -22.38 6.26
N HIS A 414 19.03 -21.09 6.18
CA HIS A 414 18.92 -20.22 7.35
C HIS A 414 17.89 -20.76 8.37
N LEU A 415 16.71 -21.13 7.90
CA LEU A 415 15.60 -21.59 8.75
C LEU A 415 15.83 -23.00 9.34
N LEU A 416 16.51 -23.88 8.62
CA LEU A 416 16.71 -25.27 9.03
C LEU A 416 18.04 -25.49 9.74
N ASP A 417 19.11 -24.85 9.29
CA ASP A 417 20.48 -25.13 9.71
C ASP A 417 21.13 -23.94 10.45
N GLY A 418 20.43 -22.79 10.57
CA GLY A 418 20.97 -21.57 11.18
C GLY A 418 22.06 -20.88 10.34
N ALA A 419 22.14 -21.16 9.02
CA ALA A 419 23.08 -20.50 8.13
C ALA A 419 22.82 -18.98 8.10
N PRO A 420 23.84 -18.13 7.96
CA PRO A 420 23.64 -16.68 7.87
C PRO A 420 22.84 -16.34 6.60
N PHE A 421 21.87 -15.42 6.76
CA PHE A 421 21.12 -14.85 5.65
C PHE A 421 20.94 -13.34 5.87
N GLN A 422 21.24 -12.55 4.86
CA GLN A 422 21.05 -11.10 4.84
C GLN A 422 20.17 -10.71 3.66
N SER A 423 19.15 -9.89 3.91
CA SER A 423 18.29 -9.33 2.87
C SER A 423 19.08 -8.39 1.96
N THR A 424 18.89 -8.53 0.64
CA THR A 424 19.53 -7.69 -0.38
C THR A 424 18.53 -6.85 -1.18
N ASN A 425 17.24 -6.96 -0.90
CA ASN A 425 16.16 -6.14 -1.47
C ASN A 425 15.86 -4.89 -0.61
N VAL A 426 16.87 -4.41 0.09
CA VAL A 426 16.94 -3.21 0.90
C VAL A 426 18.12 -2.35 0.43
N PRO A 427 18.31 -1.10 0.91
CA PRO A 427 19.46 -0.29 0.52
C PRO A 427 20.80 -1.01 0.79
N PRO A 428 21.80 -0.83 -0.08
CA PRO A 428 23.14 -1.37 0.17
C PRO A 428 23.69 -0.96 1.54
N GLY A 429 24.12 -1.94 2.33
CA GLY A 429 24.66 -1.70 3.67
C GLY A 429 23.60 -1.46 4.76
N HIS A 430 22.33 -1.57 4.44
CA HIS A 430 21.26 -1.46 5.43
C HIS A 430 21.41 -2.56 6.51
N VAL A 431 21.33 -2.14 7.76
CA VAL A 431 21.21 -3.02 8.92
C VAL A 431 19.84 -2.79 9.52
N HIS A 432 19.05 -3.85 9.62
CA HIS A 432 17.70 -3.75 10.17
C HIS A 432 17.77 -3.42 11.67
N GLU A 433 16.98 -2.44 12.07
CA GLU A 433 16.75 -2.07 13.45
C GLU A 433 15.26 -2.14 13.75
N ASP A 434 14.90 -2.77 14.86
CA ASP A 434 13.52 -2.77 15.34
C ASP A 434 13.11 -1.36 15.74
N TRP A 435 11.91 -0.98 15.35
CA TRP A 435 11.35 0.34 15.65
C TRP A 435 9.84 0.25 15.90
N ASN A 436 9.28 1.27 16.51
CA ASN A 436 7.85 1.40 16.79
C ASN A 436 7.41 2.86 16.68
N ILE A 437 6.09 3.08 16.74
CA ILE A 437 5.50 4.41 16.62
C ILE A 437 5.98 5.37 17.71
N GLU A 438 6.19 4.90 18.93
CA GLU A 438 6.63 5.75 20.06
C GLU A 438 8.03 6.29 19.81
N MET A 439 8.92 5.47 19.23
CA MET A 439 10.25 5.93 18.79
C MET A 439 10.11 7.01 17.72
N MET A 440 9.24 6.81 16.71
CA MET A 440 9.03 7.79 15.64
C MET A 440 8.44 9.10 16.18
N LEU A 441 7.46 9.04 17.06
CA LEU A 441 6.88 10.22 17.71
C LEU A 441 7.88 10.95 18.63
N SER A 442 8.79 10.22 19.29
CA SER A 442 9.85 10.84 20.10
C SER A 442 10.87 11.62 19.28
N HIS A 443 10.92 11.38 17.97
CA HIS A 443 11.75 12.11 17.01
C HIS A 443 11.06 13.34 16.44
N GLU A 444 9.77 13.55 16.71
CA GLU A 444 9.07 14.78 16.28
C GLU A 444 9.78 16.02 16.87
N GLY A 445 10.13 16.97 15.98
CA GLY A 445 10.92 18.15 16.33
C GLY A 445 12.44 17.97 16.34
N LYS A 446 12.97 16.76 16.07
CA LYS A 446 14.41 16.54 15.85
C LYS A 446 14.71 16.53 14.36
N LYS A 447 15.96 16.94 13.99
CA LYS A 447 16.41 16.79 12.60
C LYS A 447 16.36 15.31 12.22
N VAL A 448 15.82 15.03 11.04
CA VAL A 448 15.94 13.71 10.40
C VAL A 448 17.42 13.48 10.09
N ASP A 449 17.91 12.28 10.37
CA ASP A 449 19.30 11.92 10.14
C ASP A 449 19.66 12.05 8.65
N GLU A 450 20.82 12.67 8.36
CA GLU A 450 21.30 12.79 6.98
C GLU A 450 21.52 11.42 6.31
N ASP A 451 21.86 10.39 7.08
CA ASP A 451 22.00 9.03 6.55
C ASP A 451 20.66 8.43 6.07
N PHE A 452 19.52 8.89 6.60
CA PHE A 452 18.23 8.53 6.08
C PHE A 452 18.03 8.99 4.62
N TYR A 453 18.55 10.16 4.26
CA TYR A 453 18.44 10.67 2.89
C TYR A 453 19.27 9.86 1.88
N LYS A 454 20.38 9.24 2.31
CA LYS A 454 21.19 8.35 1.46
C LYS A 454 20.44 7.08 1.06
N THR A 455 19.46 6.64 1.84
CA THR A 455 18.62 5.48 1.49
C THR A 455 17.56 5.81 0.44
N ARG A 456 17.41 7.09 0.06
CA ARG A 456 16.42 7.60 -0.90
C ARG A 456 16.93 7.69 -2.34
N GLU A 457 18.24 7.52 -2.57
CA GLU A 457 18.88 7.60 -3.88
C GLU A 457 18.94 6.24 -4.63
#